data_975621f24a8bd95f0270f54d521f482b
#
_entry.id   975621f24a8bd95f0270f54d521f482b
#
_cell.length_a   1.000
_cell.length_b   1.000
_cell.length_c   1.000
_cell.angle_alpha   90.00
_cell.angle_beta   90.00
_cell.angle_gamma   90.00
#
_symmetry.space_group_name_H-M   'P 1'
#
loop_
_entity.id
_entity.type
_entity.pdbx_description
1 polymer ?
#
loop_
_entity_poly.entity_id
_entity_poly.type
_entity_poly.pdbx_seq_one_letter_code
_entity_poly.pdbx_strand_id
1 'polypeptide(L)'
;MTAAVIVQARLGSSRLFGKVLMPLDERTVLAHVLERCAAIPGADVVCCAVPDNEMDNPVAAEAERCGAKVFRGSEQDVLGRYAGAAKWLGAETVMRVTSDCPLIDPVVCGDVLALVAQDGADYACNNLPPSWPHGLDCEAMKATWLARAATEAARPSEREHVTPFIRNHPDCAKANLAGPGGRMIEHRWTLDTPADYDFLCEMFRRLPRGARGWAWRAALAVEIGRAHV
;
A
#
# COMPACT_ATOMS: atom_id res chain seq x y z
N MET A 1 14.61 4.19 15.43
CA MET A 1 14.55 3.41 14.15
C MET A 1 13.54 4.09 13.25
N THR A 2 13.92 4.46 12.02
CA THR A 2 13.01 5.17 11.11
C THR A 2 12.18 4.17 10.31
N ALA A 3 10.87 4.20 10.51
CA ALA A 3 9.89 3.39 9.76
C ALA A 3 9.24 4.25 8.66
N ALA A 4 9.44 3.89 7.40
CA ALA A 4 8.91 4.59 6.25
C ALA A 4 7.78 3.79 5.60
N VAL A 5 6.63 4.43 5.39
CA VAL A 5 5.58 3.90 4.51
C VAL A 5 5.84 4.40 3.09
N ILE A 6 6.09 3.49 2.17
CA ILE A 6 6.31 3.82 0.77
C ILE A 6 5.11 3.36 -0.05
N VAL A 7 4.44 4.32 -0.69
CA VAL A 7 3.30 4.11 -1.58
C VAL A 7 3.77 4.24 -3.01
N GLN A 8 3.73 3.14 -3.78
CA GLN A 8 3.99 3.23 -5.22
C GLN A 8 2.76 3.76 -5.94
N ALA A 9 2.96 4.76 -6.82
CA ALA A 9 1.90 5.32 -7.64
C ALA A 9 2.41 5.69 -9.03
N ARG A 10 1.57 5.52 -10.06
CA ARG A 10 1.81 5.97 -11.43
C ARG A 10 0.48 6.21 -12.16
N LEU A 11 0.51 7.07 -13.17
CA LEU A 11 -0.63 7.28 -14.09
C LEU A 11 -0.89 6.09 -15.00
N GLY A 12 0.19 5.47 -15.48
CA GLY A 12 0.14 4.37 -16.44
C GLY A 12 -0.45 3.09 -15.87
N SER A 13 -1.76 2.96 -15.91
CA SER A 13 -2.47 1.71 -15.62
C SER A 13 -3.13 1.20 -16.90
N SER A 14 -2.86 -0.04 -17.28
CA SER A 14 -3.37 -0.62 -18.53
C SER A 14 -4.89 -0.87 -18.50
N ARG A 15 -5.47 -1.14 -17.33
CA ARG A 15 -6.90 -1.42 -17.15
C ARG A 15 -7.74 -0.18 -16.90
N LEU A 16 -7.18 0.82 -16.20
CA LEU A 16 -7.86 2.06 -15.87
C LEU A 16 -6.82 3.18 -15.75
N PHE A 17 -6.57 3.88 -16.86
CA PHE A 17 -5.57 4.94 -16.93
C PHE A 17 -5.89 6.08 -15.94
N GLY A 18 -4.89 6.56 -15.23
CA GLY A 18 -5.03 7.66 -14.28
C GLY A 18 -5.82 7.34 -13.02
N LYS A 19 -6.13 6.07 -12.73
CA LYS A 19 -6.99 5.63 -11.62
C LYS A 19 -6.61 6.25 -10.28
N VAL A 20 -5.33 6.48 -10.02
CA VAL A 20 -4.84 7.03 -8.74
C VAL A 20 -5.23 8.50 -8.53
N LEU A 21 -5.49 9.25 -9.61
CA LEU A 21 -5.94 10.64 -9.56
C LEU A 21 -7.45 10.79 -9.78
N MET A 22 -8.18 9.71 -10.02
CA MET A 22 -9.64 9.78 -10.15
C MET A 22 -10.27 10.29 -8.84
N PRO A 23 -11.30 11.15 -8.95
CA PRO A 23 -12.01 11.63 -7.77
C PRO A 23 -12.73 10.49 -7.06
N LEU A 24 -12.60 10.44 -5.75
CA LEU A 24 -13.32 9.49 -4.90
C LEU A 24 -13.85 10.29 -3.71
N ASP A 25 -15.18 10.56 -3.72
CA ASP A 25 -15.79 11.58 -2.86
C ASP A 25 -15.11 12.96 -3.08
N GLU A 26 -14.68 13.65 -2.07
CA GLU A 26 -14.10 15.00 -2.15
C GLU A 26 -12.58 15.03 -2.45
N ARG A 27 -11.95 13.86 -2.67
CA ARG A 27 -10.49 13.71 -2.83
C ARG A 27 -10.13 12.75 -3.97
N THR A 28 -8.86 12.70 -4.32
CA THR A 28 -8.35 11.66 -5.22
C THR A 28 -8.17 10.31 -4.49
N VAL A 29 -8.20 9.22 -5.25
CA VAL A 29 -7.86 7.88 -4.73
C VAL A 29 -6.52 7.90 -4.00
N LEU A 30 -5.49 8.51 -4.60
CA LEU A 30 -4.15 8.64 -3.99
C LEU A 30 -4.19 9.42 -2.68
N ALA A 31 -4.97 10.51 -2.61
CA ALA A 31 -5.08 11.30 -1.38
C ALA A 31 -5.67 10.49 -0.22
N HIS A 32 -6.66 9.64 -0.48
CA HIS A 32 -7.19 8.74 0.54
C HIS A 32 -6.14 7.74 1.03
N VAL A 33 -5.39 7.13 0.12
CA VAL A 33 -4.31 6.19 0.49
C VAL A 33 -3.24 6.88 1.34
N LEU A 34 -2.75 8.05 0.90
CA LEU A 34 -1.67 8.77 1.59
C LEU A 34 -2.11 9.26 2.98
N GLU A 35 -3.33 9.78 3.11
CA GLU A 35 -3.88 10.20 4.39
C GLU A 35 -3.99 9.03 5.37
N ARG A 36 -4.45 7.89 4.90
CA ARG A 36 -4.54 6.68 5.71
C ARG A 36 -3.16 6.14 6.07
N CYS A 37 -2.21 6.17 5.15
CA CYS A 37 -0.82 5.82 5.43
C CYS A 37 -0.18 6.74 6.47
N ALA A 38 -0.51 8.03 6.50
CA ALA A 38 -0.02 8.97 7.51
C ALA A 38 -0.59 8.71 8.93
N ALA A 39 -1.66 7.94 9.02
CA ALA A 39 -2.28 7.54 10.30
C ALA A 39 -1.81 6.17 10.81
N ILE A 40 -0.87 5.50 10.12
CA ILE A 40 -0.35 4.17 10.51
C ILE A 40 0.45 4.30 11.82
N PRO A 41 0.06 3.59 12.90
CA PRO A 41 0.83 3.57 14.12
C PRO A 41 2.26 3.05 13.91
N GLY A 42 3.24 3.78 14.41
CA GLY A 42 4.66 3.42 14.29
C GLY A 42 5.33 3.86 12.97
N ALA A 43 4.61 4.52 12.06
CA ALA A 43 5.18 5.13 10.87
C ALA A 43 5.72 6.53 11.17
N ASP A 44 6.97 6.81 10.78
CA ASP A 44 7.60 8.12 10.97
C ASP A 44 7.45 9.03 9.75
N VAL A 45 7.35 8.45 8.55
CA VAL A 45 7.28 9.18 7.29
C VAL A 45 6.51 8.43 6.22
N VAL A 46 5.73 9.16 5.42
CA VAL A 46 5.07 8.65 4.22
C VAL A 46 5.77 9.20 2.99
N CYS A 47 6.09 8.32 2.04
CA CYS A 47 6.71 8.66 0.76
C CYS A 47 5.89 8.06 -0.39
N CYS A 48 5.58 8.88 -1.38
CA CYS A 48 5.04 8.42 -2.65
C CYS A 48 6.21 8.17 -3.63
N ALA A 49 6.37 6.93 -4.06
CA ALA A 49 7.41 6.54 -5.01
C ALA A 49 6.82 6.51 -6.42
N VAL A 50 7.17 7.51 -7.26
CA VAL A 50 6.64 7.71 -8.61
C VAL A 50 7.71 7.45 -9.67
N PRO A 51 7.32 7.10 -10.91
CA PRO A 51 8.26 7.06 -12.04
C PRO A 51 8.93 8.41 -12.29
N ASP A 52 10.17 8.35 -12.78
CA ASP A 52 10.92 9.55 -13.19
C ASP A 52 10.65 9.86 -14.67
N ASN A 53 9.45 10.34 -14.93
CA ASN A 53 8.99 10.80 -16.23
C ASN A 53 8.01 11.96 -16.09
N GLU A 54 7.77 12.72 -17.15
CA GLU A 54 6.88 13.89 -17.13
C GLU A 54 5.41 13.52 -16.98
N MET A 55 5.00 12.35 -17.46
CA MET A 55 3.61 11.89 -17.39
C MET A 55 3.15 11.75 -15.94
N ASP A 56 4.05 11.35 -15.05
CA ASP A 56 3.75 11.16 -13.62
C ASP A 56 3.91 12.45 -12.77
N ASN A 57 4.20 13.62 -13.38
CA ASN A 57 4.24 14.89 -12.66
C ASN A 57 2.94 15.21 -11.89
N PRO A 58 1.74 14.97 -12.45
CA PRO A 58 0.50 15.20 -11.68
C PRO A 58 0.37 14.29 -10.45
N VAL A 59 0.89 13.06 -10.50
CA VAL A 59 0.88 12.13 -9.35
C VAL A 59 1.82 12.63 -8.26
N ALA A 60 3.01 13.11 -8.64
CA ALA A 60 3.96 13.70 -7.71
C ALA A 60 3.41 14.95 -7.04
N ALA A 61 2.81 15.87 -7.82
CA ALA A 61 2.21 17.09 -7.30
C ALA A 61 1.05 16.81 -6.33
N GLU A 62 0.21 15.81 -6.63
CA GLU A 62 -0.84 15.38 -5.72
C GLU A 62 -0.30 14.80 -4.42
N ALA A 63 0.77 14.00 -4.49
CA ALA A 63 1.41 13.45 -3.30
C ALA A 63 2.01 14.55 -2.41
N GLU A 64 2.68 15.54 -2.99
CA GLU A 64 3.20 16.71 -2.28
C GLU A 64 2.08 17.52 -1.63
N ARG A 65 0.97 17.76 -2.35
CA ARG A 65 -0.22 18.43 -1.81
C ARG A 65 -0.80 17.71 -0.59
N CYS A 66 -0.70 16.38 -0.56
CA CYS A 66 -1.11 15.54 0.58
C CYS A 66 -0.08 15.51 1.73
N GLY A 67 1.05 16.20 1.60
CA GLY A 67 2.10 16.25 2.62
C GLY A 67 3.04 15.04 2.62
N ALA A 68 2.95 14.15 1.63
CA ALA A 68 3.88 13.04 1.49
C ALA A 68 5.20 13.51 0.86
N LYS A 69 6.31 12.86 1.25
CA LYS A 69 7.56 13.02 0.51
C LYS A 69 7.43 12.35 -0.86
N VAL A 70 8.14 12.85 -1.86
CA VAL A 70 8.14 12.26 -3.20
C VAL A 70 9.53 11.78 -3.56
N PHE A 71 9.63 10.53 -4.00
CA PHE A 71 10.84 9.94 -4.57
C PHE A 71 10.57 9.53 -6.01
N ARG A 72 11.48 9.90 -6.93
CA ARG A 72 11.40 9.56 -8.34
C ARG A 72 12.41 8.49 -8.69
N GLY A 73 12.01 7.51 -9.54
CA GLY A 73 12.89 6.45 -9.98
C GLY A 73 12.34 5.68 -11.18
N SER A 74 12.98 4.59 -11.57
CA SER A 74 12.62 3.83 -12.76
C SER A 74 11.14 3.41 -12.76
N GLU A 75 10.46 3.54 -13.89
CA GLU A 75 9.11 3.02 -14.07
C GLU A 75 9.08 1.49 -14.08
N GLN A 76 10.03 0.87 -14.76
CA GLN A 76 10.10 -0.58 -14.95
C GLN A 76 10.70 -1.31 -13.74
N ASP A 77 11.64 -0.68 -13.05
CA ASP A 77 12.29 -1.23 -11.87
C ASP A 77 11.66 -0.69 -10.59
N VAL A 78 10.50 -1.24 -10.24
CA VAL A 78 9.75 -0.85 -9.03
C VAL A 78 10.55 -1.18 -7.77
N LEU A 79 11.22 -2.32 -7.72
CA LEU A 79 12.07 -2.71 -6.60
C LEU A 79 13.23 -1.71 -6.39
N GLY A 80 13.92 -1.33 -7.47
CA GLY A 80 14.98 -0.32 -7.40
C GLY A 80 14.44 1.03 -6.92
N ARG A 81 13.23 1.41 -7.33
CA ARG A 81 12.57 2.64 -6.88
C ARG A 81 12.25 2.58 -5.37
N TYR A 82 11.76 1.46 -4.85
CA TYR A 82 11.55 1.27 -3.41
C TYR A 82 12.85 1.33 -2.61
N ALA A 83 13.90 0.64 -3.07
CA ALA A 83 15.19 0.65 -2.40
C ALA A 83 15.85 2.04 -2.42
N GLY A 84 15.72 2.76 -3.53
CA GLY A 84 16.17 4.15 -3.65
C GLY A 84 15.43 5.08 -2.68
N ALA A 85 14.12 4.98 -2.59
CA ALA A 85 13.29 5.74 -1.65
C ALA A 85 13.67 5.44 -0.20
N ALA A 86 13.80 4.16 0.15
CA ALA A 86 14.19 3.74 1.50
C ALA A 86 15.56 4.29 1.92
N LYS A 87 16.55 4.21 1.01
CA LYS A 87 17.89 4.76 1.23
C LYS A 87 17.85 6.29 1.38
N TRP A 88 17.13 6.98 0.52
CA TRP A 88 16.98 8.44 0.58
C TRP A 88 16.36 8.93 1.88
N LEU A 89 15.39 8.16 2.43
CA LEU A 89 14.73 8.45 3.69
C LEU A 89 15.53 8.04 4.92
N GLY A 90 16.61 7.28 4.77
CA GLY A 90 17.33 6.68 5.88
C GLY A 90 16.48 5.66 6.66
N ALA A 91 15.55 5.00 5.98
CA ALA A 91 14.63 4.06 6.61
C ALA A 91 15.35 2.78 7.06
N GLU A 92 15.04 2.31 8.26
CA GLU A 92 15.48 1.00 8.78
C GLU A 92 14.40 -0.07 8.55
N THR A 93 13.14 0.35 8.60
CA THR A 93 11.98 -0.49 8.26
C THR A 93 11.14 0.19 7.19
N VAL A 94 10.70 -0.59 6.21
CA VAL A 94 9.87 -0.13 5.10
C VAL A 94 8.54 -0.86 5.11
N MET A 95 7.44 -0.13 5.07
CA MET A 95 6.13 -0.66 4.75
C MET A 95 5.79 -0.35 3.30
N ARG A 96 5.37 -1.36 2.57
CA ARG A 96 4.88 -1.26 1.19
C ARG A 96 3.35 -1.21 1.18
N VAL A 97 2.82 -0.18 0.55
CA VAL A 97 1.39 -0.03 0.23
C VAL A 97 1.25 0.32 -1.25
N THR A 98 0.17 -0.13 -1.89
CA THR A 98 -0.13 0.23 -3.28
C THR A 98 -1.22 1.30 -3.34
N SER A 99 -1.11 2.22 -4.31
CA SER A 99 -1.97 3.41 -4.42
C SER A 99 -3.40 3.13 -4.90
N ASP A 100 -3.72 1.89 -5.18
CA ASP A 100 -5.05 1.43 -5.60
C ASP A 100 -5.90 0.83 -4.47
N CYS A 101 -5.45 0.99 -3.22
CA CYS A 101 -6.11 0.48 -2.02
C CYS A 101 -6.64 1.62 -1.13
N PRO A 102 -7.66 2.40 -1.55
CA PRO A 102 -8.12 3.60 -0.82
C PRO A 102 -8.77 3.27 0.54
N LEU A 103 -9.10 2.01 0.79
CA LEU A 103 -9.65 1.52 2.05
C LEU A 103 -8.58 0.87 2.97
N ILE A 104 -7.28 0.99 2.63
CA ILE A 104 -6.18 0.45 3.46
C ILE A 104 -6.39 0.83 4.93
N ASP A 105 -6.21 -0.11 5.86
CA ASP A 105 -6.49 0.12 7.28
C ASP A 105 -5.22 0.47 8.04
N PRO A 106 -5.13 1.67 8.65
CA PRO A 106 -3.94 2.09 9.38
C PRO A 106 -3.58 1.18 10.56
N VAL A 107 -4.58 0.63 11.27
CA VAL A 107 -4.33 -0.24 12.43
C VAL A 107 -3.76 -1.57 11.97
N VAL A 108 -4.37 -2.19 10.95
CA VAL A 108 -3.86 -3.44 10.35
C VAL A 108 -2.43 -3.25 9.84
N CYS A 109 -2.16 -2.12 9.18
CA CYS A 109 -0.80 -1.79 8.74
C CYS A 109 0.17 -1.62 9.91
N GLY A 110 -0.25 -0.94 10.98
CA GLY A 110 0.55 -0.77 12.20
C GLY A 110 0.89 -2.11 12.86
N ASP A 111 -0.08 -3.02 12.92
CA ASP A 111 0.14 -4.37 13.45
C ASP A 111 1.15 -5.16 12.61
N VAL A 112 1.08 -5.08 11.27
CA VAL A 112 2.08 -5.69 10.38
C VAL A 112 3.45 -5.05 10.54
N LEU A 113 3.52 -3.73 10.69
CA LEU A 113 4.78 -3.00 10.91
C LEU A 113 5.44 -3.43 12.22
N ALA A 114 4.65 -3.63 13.28
CA ALA A 114 5.13 -4.06 14.59
C ALA A 114 5.81 -5.43 14.56
N LEU A 115 5.35 -6.38 13.74
CA LEU A 115 5.98 -7.69 13.58
C LEU A 115 7.45 -7.60 13.12
N VAL A 116 7.79 -6.58 12.34
CA VAL A 116 9.18 -6.35 11.92
C VAL A 116 9.94 -5.53 12.95
N ALA A 117 9.32 -4.46 13.46
CA ALA A 117 10.00 -3.50 14.32
C ALA A 117 10.20 -4.01 15.77
N GLN A 118 9.28 -4.82 16.29
CA GLN A 118 9.27 -5.25 17.68
C GLN A 118 9.54 -6.75 17.83
N ASP A 119 8.97 -7.59 16.97
CA ASP A 119 9.04 -9.05 17.10
C ASP A 119 10.20 -9.67 16.29
N GLY A 120 10.99 -8.83 15.60
CA GLY A 120 12.25 -9.23 14.97
C GLY A 120 12.13 -9.98 13.66
N ALA A 121 10.96 -10.05 13.03
CA ALA A 121 10.83 -10.57 11.68
C ALA A 121 11.63 -9.73 10.68
N ASP A 122 12.10 -10.35 9.62
CA ASP A 122 12.77 -9.65 8.52
C ASP A 122 11.78 -9.12 7.50
N TYR A 123 10.66 -9.84 7.36
CA TYR A 123 9.53 -9.54 6.50
C TYR A 123 8.23 -9.95 7.19
N ALA A 124 7.22 -9.10 7.09
CA ALA A 124 5.87 -9.41 7.56
C ALA A 124 4.83 -8.96 6.53
N CYS A 125 3.70 -9.64 6.49
CA CYS A 125 2.57 -9.28 5.66
C CYS A 125 1.26 -9.71 6.32
N ASN A 126 0.13 -9.44 5.65
CA ASN A 126 -1.19 -9.89 6.08
C ASN A 126 -1.93 -10.74 5.03
N ASN A 127 -1.22 -11.15 3.98
CA ASN A 127 -1.83 -11.82 2.82
C ASN A 127 -1.17 -13.16 2.41
N LEU A 128 -0.32 -13.74 3.26
CA LEU A 128 0.36 -15.01 2.99
C LEU A 128 0.34 -15.95 4.21
N PRO A 129 -0.73 -16.76 4.39
CA PRO A 129 -1.90 -16.92 3.51
C PRO A 129 -2.90 -15.75 3.63
N PRO A 130 -3.71 -15.50 2.58
CA PRO A 130 -4.75 -14.48 2.62
C PRO A 130 -5.79 -14.79 3.69
N SER A 131 -6.15 -13.76 4.47
CA SER A 131 -7.17 -13.88 5.53
C SER A 131 -7.93 -12.57 5.77
N TRP A 132 -7.57 -11.53 5.03
CA TRP A 132 -8.18 -10.20 5.03
C TRP A 132 -8.89 -9.91 3.71
N PRO A 133 -9.81 -8.93 3.65
CA PRO A 133 -10.31 -8.37 2.40
C PRO A 133 -9.18 -7.92 1.49
N HIS A 134 -9.24 -8.25 0.20
CA HIS A 134 -8.28 -7.75 -0.77
C HIS A 134 -8.41 -6.22 -0.95
N GLY A 135 -7.31 -5.50 -0.78
CA GLY A 135 -7.28 -4.04 -0.68
C GLY A 135 -6.91 -3.53 0.73
N LEU A 136 -6.79 -4.46 1.70
CA LEU A 136 -6.12 -4.21 2.98
C LEU A 136 -4.68 -4.77 3.00
N ASP A 137 -4.19 -5.19 1.85
CA ASP A 137 -2.88 -5.85 1.71
C ASP A 137 -1.76 -4.87 2.00
N CYS A 138 -0.88 -5.25 2.90
CA CYS A 138 0.34 -4.52 3.22
C CYS A 138 1.49 -5.46 3.57
N GLU A 139 2.71 -4.97 3.35
CA GLU A 139 3.93 -5.73 3.58
C GLU A 139 4.94 -4.82 4.27
N ALA A 140 5.58 -5.32 5.33
CA ALA A 140 6.67 -4.62 6.01
C ALA A 140 7.96 -5.44 5.92
N MET A 141 9.11 -4.77 5.86
CA MET A 141 10.40 -5.44 5.77
C MET A 141 11.53 -4.57 6.30
N LYS A 142 12.60 -5.19 6.78
CA LYS A 142 13.85 -4.48 7.05
C LYS A 142 14.42 -3.90 5.76
N ALA A 143 14.89 -2.66 5.80
CA ALA A 143 15.51 -2.00 4.64
C ALA A 143 16.73 -2.75 4.11
N THR A 144 17.43 -3.49 4.96
CA THR A 144 18.55 -4.37 4.58
C THR A 144 18.12 -5.47 3.61
N TRP A 145 16.97 -6.08 3.83
CA TRP A 145 16.42 -7.07 2.91
C TRP A 145 15.96 -6.45 1.58
N LEU A 146 15.39 -5.26 1.63
CA LEU A 146 15.04 -4.51 0.41
C LEU A 146 16.28 -4.14 -0.41
N ALA A 147 17.35 -3.67 0.25
CA ALA A 147 18.61 -3.38 -0.42
C ALA A 147 19.28 -4.64 -1.01
N ARG A 148 19.23 -5.76 -0.29
CA ARG A 148 19.70 -7.06 -0.79
C ARG A 148 18.92 -7.50 -2.03
N ALA A 149 17.58 -7.44 -1.96
CA ALA A 149 16.72 -7.76 -3.10
C ALA A 149 17.02 -6.88 -4.31
N ALA A 150 17.23 -5.57 -4.12
CA ALA A 150 17.56 -4.65 -5.20
C ALA A 150 18.86 -5.02 -5.94
N THR A 151 19.81 -5.68 -5.23
CA THR A 151 21.10 -6.12 -5.78
C THR A 151 21.02 -7.52 -6.41
N GLU A 152 20.31 -8.45 -5.78
CA GLU A 152 20.35 -9.88 -6.11
C GLU A 152 19.17 -10.36 -6.97
N ALA A 153 18.01 -9.67 -6.92
CA ALA A 153 16.81 -10.06 -7.68
C ALA A 153 17.03 -9.87 -9.18
N ALA A 154 16.98 -10.97 -9.94
CA ALA A 154 17.25 -10.98 -11.37
C ALA A 154 15.99 -11.16 -12.24
N ARG A 155 14.89 -11.71 -11.67
CA ARG A 155 13.68 -11.99 -12.45
C ARG A 155 12.86 -10.71 -12.65
N PRO A 156 12.31 -10.48 -13.86
CA PRO A 156 11.44 -9.32 -14.11
C PRO A 156 10.29 -9.20 -13.10
N SER A 157 9.64 -10.30 -12.73
CA SER A 157 8.56 -10.32 -11.75
C SER A 157 9.00 -9.90 -10.34
N GLU A 158 10.25 -10.15 -9.97
CA GLU A 158 10.82 -9.71 -8.69
C GLU A 158 11.08 -8.20 -8.70
N ARG A 159 11.53 -7.68 -9.86
CA ARG A 159 11.77 -6.23 -10.05
C ARG A 159 10.45 -5.45 -10.08
N GLU A 160 9.40 -6.01 -10.66
CA GLU A 160 8.08 -5.38 -10.77
C GLU A 160 7.29 -5.44 -9.45
N HIS A 161 7.29 -6.60 -8.79
CA HIS A 161 6.43 -6.82 -7.60
C HIS A 161 7.14 -6.61 -6.26
N VAL A 162 8.41 -6.21 -6.26
CA VAL A 162 9.22 -5.77 -5.10
C VAL A 162 9.59 -6.91 -4.14
N THR A 163 8.62 -7.63 -3.61
CA THR A 163 8.81 -8.53 -2.47
C THR A 163 9.03 -10.02 -2.79
N PRO A 164 8.80 -10.54 -4.01
CA PRO A 164 8.93 -11.98 -4.27
C PRO A 164 10.31 -12.56 -3.94
N PHE A 165 11.40 -11.81 -4.18
CA PHE A 165 12.75 -12.24 -3.79
C PHE A 165 12.85 -12.42 -2.27
N ILE A 166 12.38 -11.42 -1.50
CA ILE A 166 12.47 -11.40 -0.03
C ILE A 166 11.63 -12.53 0.57
N ARG A 167 10.35 -12.59 0.20
CA ARG A 167 9.39 -13.54 0.78
C ARG A 167 9.70 -15.00 0.45
N ASN A 168 10.42 -15.27 -0.66
CA ASN A 168 10.81 -16.61 -1.06
C ASN A 168 12.23 -16.99 -0.58
N HIS A 169 13.00 -16.06 -0.01
CA HIS A 169 14.34 -16.33 0.45
C HIS A 169 14.33 -17.25 1.69
N PRO A 170 15.14 -18.32 1.72
CA PRO A 170 15.14 -19.30 2.82
C PRO A 170 15.59 -18.67 4.16
N ASP A 171 16.55 -17.76 4.12
CA ASP A 171 17.14 -17.14 5.33
C ASP A 171 16.28 -15.97 5.87
N CYS A 172 15.23 -15.55 5.17
CA CYS A 172 14.37 -14.47 5.61
C CYS A 172 13.40 -14.95 6.70
N ALA A 173 13.49 -14.39 7.88
CA ALA A 173 12.52 -14.63 8.96
C ALA A 173 11.19 -13.93 8.64
N LYS A 174 10.12 -14.71 8.51
CA LYS A 174 8.83 -14.23 8.02
C LYS A 174 7.75 -14.32 9.07
N ALA A 175 6.86 -13.32 9.09
CA ALA A 175 5.65 -13.33 9.89
C ALA A 175 4.43 -12.99 9.02
N ASN A 176 3.25 -13.45 9.44
CA ASN A 176 1.99 -13.08 8.81
C ASN A 176 0.96 -12.69 9.86
N LEU A 177 0.36 -11.53 9.70
CA LEU A 177 -0.75 -11.09 10.52
C LEU A 177 -2.03 -11.79 10.06
N ALA A 178 -2.45 -12.79 10.80
CA ALA A 178 -3.71 -13.50 10.51
C ALA A 178 -4.90 -12.55 10.71
N GLY A 179 -5.79 -12.54 9.74
CA GLY A 179 -7.05 -11.82 9.78
C GLY A 179 -8.21 -12.70 10.24
N PRO A 180 -9.45 -12.21 10.10
CA PRO A 180 -10.64 -12.96 10.47
C PRO A 180 -10.82 -14.28 9.70
N GLY A 181 -10.24 -14.38 8.49
CA GLY A 181 -10.38 -15.55 7.64
C GLY A 181 -11.80 -15.76 7.11
N GLY A 182 -12.12 -17.00 6.73
CA GLY A 182 -13.45 -17.34 6.24
C GLY A 182 -13.83 -16.54 5.00
N ARG A 183 -15.05 -16.00 4.96
CA ARG A 183 -15.56 -15.23 3.83
C ARG A 183 -14.94 -13.85 3.65
N MET A 184 -14.07 -13.39 4.57
CA MET A 184 -13.42 -12.09 4.45
C MET A 184 -12.54 -11.99 3.20
N ILE A 185 -11.96 -13.07 2.75
CA ILE A 185 -11.14 -13.12 1.53
C ILE A 185 -11.95 -12.93 0.23
N GLU A 186 -13.29 -13.04 0.28
CA GLU A 186 -14.16 -12.83 -0.87
C GLU A 186 -14.40 -11.34 -1.15
N HIS A 187 -14.15 -10.46 -0.16
CA HIS A 187 -14.28 -9.01 -0.30
C HIS A 187 -13.12 -8.42 -1.09
N ARG A 188 -13.46 -7.52 -2.04
CA ARG A 188 -12.48 -6.86 -2.90
C ARG A 188 -12.67 -5.34 -2.86
N TRP A 189 -11.68 -4.66 -2.30
CA TRP A 189 -11.68 -3.20 -2.06
C TRP A 189 -10.53 -2.48 -2.76
N THR A 190 -9.97 -3.07 -3.80
CA THR A 190 -8.92 -2.46 -4.62
C THR A 190 -9.51 -1.89 -5.91
N LEU A 191 -8.88 -0.85 -6.44
CA LEU A 191 -9.29 -0.17 -7.65
C LEU A 191 -8.46 -0.64 -8.85
N ASP A 192 -9.06 -1.44 -9.73
CA ASP A 192 -8.38 -1.93 -10.93
C ASP A 192 -9.18 -1.69 -12.22
N THR A 193 -10.50 -1.71 -12.12
CA THR A 193 -11.42 -1.64 -13.25
C THR A 193 -12.46 -0.53 -13.04
N PRO A 194 -13.18 -0.09 -14.08
CA PRO A 194 -14.31 0.82 -13.92
C PRO A 194 -15.36 0.32 -12.92
N ALA A 195 -15.65 -0.99 -12.90
CA ALA A 195 -16.60 -1.58 -11.95
C ALA A 195 -16.11 -1.46 -10.49
N ASP A 196 -14.80 -1.61 -10.24
CA ASP A 196 -14.22 -1.35 -8.90
C ASP A 196 -14.39 0.13 -8.53
N TYR A 197 -14.25 1.05 -9.50
CA TYR A 197 -14.43 2.48 -9.25
C TYR A 197 -15.86 2.81 -8.84
N ASP A 198 -16.84 2.32 -9.59
CA ASP A 198 -18.27 2.52 -9.28
C ASP A 198 -18.60 1.97 -7.89
N PHE A 199 -18.09 0.79 -7.57
CA PHE A 199 -18.22 0.18 -6.25
C PHE A 199 -17.61 1.06 -5.14
N LEU A 200 -16.38 1.54 -5.32
CA LEU A 200 -15.71 2.39 -4.33
C LEU A 200 -16.41 3.75 -4.18
N CYS A 201 -16.88 4.38 -5.25
CA CYS A 201 -17.67 5.61 -5.18
C CYS A 201 -18.89 5.43 -4.29
N GLU A 202 -19.62 4.33 -4.47
CA GLU A 202 -20.80 4.03 -3.64
C GLU A 202 -20.40 3.73 -2.17
N MET A 203 -19.29 3.04 -1.95
CA MET A 203 -18.76 2.79 -0.61
C MET A 203 -18.42 4.10 0.11
N PHE A 204 -17.65 4.99 -0.54
CA PHE A 204 -17.22 6.27 0.06
C PHE A 204 -18.39 7.21 0.34
N ARG A 205 -19.42 7.20 -0.51
CA ARG A 205 -20.65 7.98 -0.28
C ARG A 205 -21.40 7.58 1.00
N ARG A 206 -21.28 6.32 1.44
CA ARG A 206 -21.94 5.75 2.62
C ARG A 206 -21.06 5.69 3.87
N LEU A 207 -19.75 5.76 3.71
CA LEU A 207 -18.84 5.77 4.83
C LEU A 207 -18.99 7.07 5.64
N PRO A 208 -18.76 7.03 6.96
CA PRO A 208 -18.80 8.23 7.78
C PRO A 208 -17.84 9.31 7.25
N ARG A 209 -18.32 10.55 7.16
CA ARG A 209 -17.46 11.68 6.76
C ARG A 209 -16.35 11.91 7.80
N GLY A 210 -15.16 12.33 7.35
CA GLY A 210 -14.02 12.56 8.24
C GLY A 210 -13.18 11.32 8.50
N ALA A 211 -12.99 10.50 7.50
CA ALA A 211 -12.46 9.14 7.47
C ALA A 211 -11.03 8.90 7.96
N ARG A 212 -10.40 9.80 8.72
CA ARG A 212 -9.09 9.51 9.34
C ARG A 212 -9.12 8.35 10.33
N GLY A 213 -10.30 7.99 10.83
CA GLY A 213 -10.44 7.07 11.96
C GLY A 213 -11.33 5.85 11.77
N TRP A 214 -12.00 5.64 10.62
CA TRP A 214 -12.80 4.43 10.49
C TRP A 214 -11.94 3.21 10.11
N ALA A 215 -12.14 2.13 10.87
CA ALA A 215 -11.50 0.86 10.63
C ALA A 215 -12.20 0.09 9.49
N TRP A 216 -11.54 -0.93 8.95
CA TRP A 216 -12.06 -1.81 7.91
C TRP A 216 -13.47 -2.37 8.20
N ARG A 217 -13.83 -2.52 9.49
CA ARG A 217 -15.18 -2.95 9.90
C ARG A 217 -16.29 -2.01 9.45
N ALA A 218 -16.00 -0.70 9.36
CA ALA A 218 -16.98 0.25 8.83
C ALA A 218 -17.22 0.03 7.34
N ALA A 219 -16.17 -0.23 6.56
CA ALA A 219 -16.28 -0.59 5.15
C ALA A 219 -17.08 -1.89 4.96
N LEU A 220 -16.78 -2.91 5.77
CA LEU A 220 -17.50 -4.18 5.76
C LEU A 220 -19.00 -3.99 6.08
N ALA A 221 -19.32 -3.19 7.10
CA ALA A 221 -20.72 -2.92 7.47
C ALA A 221 -21.49 -2.22 6.35
N VAL A 222 -20.85 -1.28 5.63
CA VAL A 222 -21.45 -0.61 4.47
C VAL A 222 -21.68 -1.60 3.32
N GLU A 223 -20.73 -2.48 3.04
CA GLU A 223 -20.85 -3.47 1.97
C GLU A 223 -21.93 -4.51 2.28
N ILE A 224 -21.96 -5.07 3.50
CA ILE A 224 -22.98 -6.04 3.91
C ILE A 224 -24.38 -5.39 3.90
N GLY A 225 -24.50 -4.13 4.34
CA GLY A 225 -25.77 -3.39 4.28
C GLY A 225 -26.32 -3.20 2.86
N ARG A 226 -25.47 -3.29 1.82
CA ARG A 226 -25.91 -3.31 0.40
C ARG A 226 -26.55 -4.63 0.00
N ALA A 227 -26.15 -5.73 0.60
CA ALA A 227 -26.68 -7.07 0.25
C ALA A 227 -28.11 -7.30 0.78
N HIS A 228 -28.64 -6.39 1.59
CA HIS A 228 -29.95 -6.49 2.24
C HIS A 228 -30.94 -5.40 1.78
N VAL A 229 -30.64 -4.64 0.72
CA VAL A 229 -31.49 -3.66 0.04
C VAL A 229 -31.67 -4.08 -1.41
#